data_792822bf0ee9f88593f162eb10d3f5e7
#
_entry.id   792822bf0ee9f88593f162eb10d3f5e7
#
_cell.length_a   1.000
_cell.length_b   1.000
_cell.length_c   1.000
_cell.angle_alpha   90.00
_cell.angle_beta   90.00
_cell.angle_gamma   90.00
#
_symmetry.space_group_name_H-M   'P 1'
#
loop_
_entity.id
_entity.type
_entity.pdbx_description
1 polymer ?
#
loop_
_entity_poly.entity_id
_entity_poly.type
_entity_poly.pdbx_seq_one_letter_code
_entity_poly.pdbx_strand_id
1 'polypeptide(L)' 'MKTLKITYEKRAYTEDEAKDAIIAFRTKAAEEGYTVGAAGYTYKAKKKKGEVVAEAWVVKCVAIYDEIWDEGEGA' A
#
# COMPACT_ATOMS: atom_id res chain seq x y z
N MET A 1 -1.01 8.93 23.17
CA MET A 1 -0.40 8.30 21.99
C MET A 1 -1.39 8.23 20.85
N LYS A 2 -0.94 8.57 19.68
CA LYS A 2 -1.78 8.53 18.48
C LYS A 2 -1.22 7.56 17.47
N THR A 3 -2.11 6.96 16.73
CA THR A 3 -1.74 6.10 15.62
C THR A 3 -2.32 6.68 14.35
N LEU A 4 -1.47 6.89 13.37
CA LEU A 4 -1.89 7.42 12.09
C LEU A 4 -1.82 6.31 11.05
N LYS A 5 -2.91 6.07 10.37
CA LYS A 5 -2.96 5.09 9.28
C LYS A 5 -3.11 5.82 7.97
N ILE A 6 -2.28 5.48 7.03
CA ILE A 6 -2.38 6.03 5.68
C ILE A 6 -2.46 4.87 4.71
N THR A 7 -3.50 4.88 3.89
CA THR A 7 -3.70 3.85 2.88
C THR A 7 -3.26 4.40 1.53
N TYR A 8 -2.39 3.66 0.87
CA TYR A 8 -1.91 4.00 -0.47
C TYR A 8 -2.46 2.99 -1.46
N GLU A 9 -2.95 3.49 -2.57
CA GLU A 9 -3.37 2.62 -3.67
C GLU A 9 -2.61 3.00 -4.91
N LYS A 10 -2.18 2.00 -5.65
CA LYS A 10 -1.46 2.21 -6.89
C LYS A 10 -1.91 1.17 -7.89
N ARG A 11 -2.07 1.59 -9.13
CA ARG A 11 -2.42 0.68 -10.20
C ARG A 11 -1.15 0.22 -10.90
N ALA A 12 -1.02 -1.08 -11.09
CA ALA A 12 0.07 -1.67 -11.82
C ALA A 12 -0.50 -2.36 -13.05
N TYR A 13 0.30 -2.43 -14.09
CA TYR A 13 -0.15 -3.04 -15.35
C TYR A 13 0.35 -4.45 -15.52
N THR A 14 1.25 -4.90 -14.68
CA THR A 14 1.71 -6.28 -14.66
C THR A 14 1.82 -6.73 -13.20
N GLU A 15 1.79 -8.05 -13.02
CA GLU A 15 1.92 -8.60 -11.69
C GLU A 15 3.30 -8.28 -11.10
N ASP A 16 4.33 -8.30 -11.94
CA ASP A 16 5.68 -7.98 -11.48
C ASP A 16 5.78 -6.55 -10.98
N GLU A 17 5.12 -5.62 -11.64
CA GLU A 17 5.06 -4.25 -11.16
C GLU A 17 4.38 -4.15 -9.81
N ALA A 18 3.31 -4.94 -9.63
CA ALA A 18 2.58 -4.94 -8.36
C ALA A 18 3.48 -5.45 -7.25
N LYS A 19 4.22 -6.53 -7.51
CA LYS A 19 5.14 -7.07 -6.52
C LYS A 19 6.27 -6.10 -6.19
N ASP A 20 6.81 -5.45 -7.22
CA ASP A 20 7.87 -4.46 -7.03
C ASP A 20 7.38 -3.28 -6.20
N ALA A 21 6.14 -2.85 -6.42
CA ALA A 21 5.57 -1.76 -5.65
C ALA A 21 5.47 -2.13 -4.17
N ILE A 22 5.10 -3.36 -3.87
CA ILE A 22 5.01 -3.82 -2.49
C ILE A 22 6.40 -3.86 -1.85
N ILE A 23 7.39 -4.37 -2.59
CA ILE A 23 8.76 -4.42 -2.08
C ILE A 23 9.28 -3.01 -1.82
N ALA A 24 9.04 -2.09 -2.73
CA ALA A 24 9.46 -0.70 -2.57
C ALA A 24 8.79 -0.07 -1.35
N PHE A 25 7.53 -0.37 -1.13
CA PHE A 25 6.81 0.15 0.02
C PHE A 25 7.41 -0.35 1.33
N ARG A 26 7.73 -1.64 1.38
CA ARG A 26 8.32 -2.22 2.59
C ARG A 26 9.72 -1.68 2.84
N THR A 27 10.50 -1.50 1.79
CA THR A 27 11.83 -0.92 1.91
C THR A 27 11.73 0.50 2.46
N LYS A 28 10.79 1.27 1.95
CA LYS A 28 10.59 2.63 2.42
C LYS A 28 10.14 2.67 3.87
N ALA A 29 9.32 1.70 4.27
CA ALA A 29 8.89 1.59 5.65
C ALA A 29 10.07 1.40 6.59
N ALA A 30 11.02 0.54 6.19
CA ALA A 30 12.21 0.32 6.98
C ALA A 30 13.06 1.58 7.07
N GLU A 31 13.13 2.35 5.99
CA GLU A 31 13.93 3.57 5.96
C GLU A 31 13.29 4.69 6.75
N GLU A 32 11.98 4.80 6.68
CA GLU A 32 11.28 5.91 7.33
C GLU A 32 10.72 5.56 8.69
N GLY A 33 10.76 4.30 9.05
CA GLY A 33 10.42 3.90 10.40
C GLY A 33 8.93 3.70 10.67
N TYR A 34 8.11 3.54 9.64
CA TYR A 34 6.72 3.22 9.90
C TYR A 34 6.48 1.70 9.79
N THR A 35 5.36 1.27 10.31
CA THR A 35 4.99 -0.14 10.30
C THR A 35 4.08 -0.42 9.10
N VAL A 36 4.30 -1.55 8.45
CA VAL A 36 3.43 -1.97 7.37
C VAL A 36 2.24 -2.71 7.99
N GLY A 37 1.08 -2.09 7.91
CA GLY A 37 -0.15 -2.70 8.44
C GLY A 37 -0.70 -3.75 7.50
N ALA A 38 -0.61 -3.49 6.20
CA ALA A 38 -1.05 -4.44 5.18
C ALA A 38 -0.38 -4.06 3.87
N ALA A 39 -0.07 -5.07 3.07
CA ALA A 39 0.47 -4.83 1.74
C ALA A 39 0.06 -5.99 0.87
N GLY A 40 -0.54 -5.69 -0.27
CA GLY A 40 -0.98 -6.73 -1.17
C GLY A 40 -1.51 -6.14 -2.44
N TYR A 41 -1.90 -7.00 -3.36
CA TYR A 41 -2.49 -6.55 -4.60
C TYR A 41 -3.65 -7.44 -4.98
N THR A 42 -4.55 -6.89 -5.78
CA THR A 42 -5.72 -7.59 -6.27
C THR A 42 -5.75 -7.44 -7.78
N TYR A 43 -5.97 -8.54 -8.46
CA TYR A 43 -6.14 -8.51 -9.91
C TYR A 43 -7.56 -8.08 -10.22
N LYS A 44 -7.69 -7.12 -11.12
CA LYS A 44 -8.98 -6.66 -11.58
C LYS A 44 -9.00 -6.65 -13.10
N ALA A 45 -10.05 -7.18 -13.67
CA ALA A 45 -10.20 -7.21 -15.11
C ALA A 45 -11.56 -6.63 -15.46
N LYS A 46 -11.58 -5.85 -16.52
CA LYS A 46 -12.82 -5.32 -17.07
C LYS A 46 -13.15 -6.11 -18.31
N LYS A 47 -14.33 -6.70 -18.34
CA LYS A 47 -14.76 -7.51 -19.46
C LYS A 47 -15.91 -6.82 -20.18
N LYS A 48 -15.92 -7.00 -21.48
CA LYS A 48 -17.01 -6.53 -22.31
C LYS A 48 -17.29 -7.61 -23.34
N LYS A 49 -18.56 -8.05 -23.38
CA LYS A 49 -18.99 -9.12 -24.30
C LYS A 49 -18.15 -10.40 -24.16
N GLY A 50 -17.77 -10.73 -22.94
CA GLY A 50 -16.98 -11.92 -22.67
C GLY A 50 -15.49 -11.79 -22.92
N GLU A 51 -15.03 -10.63 -23.37
CA GLU A 51 -13.62 -10.41 -23.63
C GLU A 51 -13.03 -9.43 -22.61
N VAL A 52 -11.78 -9.67 -22.22
CA VAL A 52 -11.07 -8.78 -21.33
C VAL A 52 -10.62 -7.58 -22.14
N VAL A 53 -11.16 -6.41 -21.83
CA VAL A 53 -10.79 -5.17 -22.54
C VAL A 53 -9.78 -4.34 -21.76
N ALA A 54 -9.65 -4.60 -20.47
CA ALA A 54 -8.68 -3.92 -19.64
C ALA A 54 -8.40 -4.77 -18.42
N GLU A 55 -7.16 -4.74 -17.96
CA GLU A 55 -6.80 -5.43 -16.73
C GLU A 55 -5.77 -4.61 -15.97
N ALA A 56 -5.76 -4.77 -14.66
CA ALA A 56 -4.82 -4.07 -13.80
C ALA A 56 -4.69 -4.79 -12.49
N TRP A 57 -3.57 -4.60 -11.85
CA TRP A 57 -3.33 -5.07 -10.49
C TRP A 57 -3.36 -3.86 -9.58
N VAL A 58 -4.30 -3.85 -8.64
CA VAL A 58 -4.43 -2.74 -7.71
C VAL A 58 -3.63 -3.08 -6.46
N VAL A 59 -2.58 -2.33 -6.24
CA VAL A 59 -1.71 -2.49 -5.07
C VAL A 59 -2.25 -1.63 -3.96
N LYS A 60 -2.48 -2.22 -2.80
CA LYS A 60 -2.98 -1.50 -1.64
C LYS A 60 -2.03 -1.73 -0.49
N CYS A 61 -1.54 -0.65 0.07
CA CYS A 61 -0.59 -0.70 1.17
C CYS A 61 -1.05 0.23 2.27
N VAL A 62 -0.88 -0.20 3.51
CA VAL A 62 -1.26 0.60 4.67
C VAL A 62 -0.02 0.86 5.50
N ALA A 63 0.28 2.13 5.73
CA ALA A 63 1.37 2.54 6.60
C ALA A 63 0.79 2.95 7.94
N ILE A 64 1.40 2.46 9.00
CA ILE A 64 0.98 2.79 10.36
C ILE A 64 2.11 3.53 11.03
N TYR A 65 1.84 4.76 11.45
CA TYR A 65 2.81 5.59 12.15
C TYR A 65 2.40 5.67 13.61
N ASP A 66 3.28 5.24 14.48
CA ASP A 66 3.07 5.37 15.92
C ASP A 66 3.73 6.66 16.37
N GLU A 67 2.92 7.59 16.80
CA GLU A 67 3.43 8.89 17.19
C GLU A 67 3.76 8.88 18.67
N ILE A 68 4.88 8.28 18.97
CA ILE A 68 5.31 8.15 20.37
C ILE A 68 5.67 9.50 20.96
N TRP A 69 6.28 10.33 20.15
CA TRP A 69 6.67 11.67 20.60
C TRP A 69 5.47 12.51 21.00
N ASP A 70 4.33 12.12 20.55
CA ASP A 70 3.12 12.90 20.73
C ASP A 70 2.72 13.02 22.18
N GLU A 71 2.85 11.95 22.94
CA GLU A 71 2.46 12.04 24.32
C GLU A 71 3.42 12.90 25.13
N GLY A 72 4.64 13.00 24.71
CA GLY A 72 5.60 13.86 25.39
C GLY A 72 5.17 15.30 25.34
N GLU A 73 4.78 15.75 24.19
CA GLU A 73 4.35 17.13 24.08
C GLU A 73 2.90 17.27 24.48
N GLY A 74 2.16 16.20 24.41
CA GLY A 74 0.80 16.24 24.88
C GLY A 74 0.72 16.40 26.38
N ALA A 75 1.78 16.11 27.01
CA ALA A 75 1.83 16.26 28.47
C ALA A 75 1.81 17.72 28.84
#